data_7fd38e98f057ae03a7cdb09a6bb2b2bf
#
_entry.id   7fd38e98f057ae03a7cdb09a6bb2b2bf
#
_cell.length_a   1.000
_cell.length_b   1.000
_cell.length_c   1.000
_cell.angle_alpha   90.00
_cell.angle_beta   90.00
_cell.angle_gamma   90.00
#
_symmetry.space_group_name_H-M   'P 1'
#
loop_
_entity.id
_entity.type
_entity.pdbx_description
1 polymer ?
#
loop_
_entity_poly.entity_id
_entity_poly.type
_entity_poly.pdbx_seq_one_letter_code
_entity_poly.pdbx_strand_id
1 'polypeptide(L)'
;MDKAIIVADDSMIIKNIIEKALNDEYVVLKASNGREAIKHITEKKYDIQGMLLDLNMPESDGFFVLNYFKNNNLFKKYPIVIISGDDTSETINKAFTYDIVDMLNKPFSSDNIKNMVNRMISLKD
;
A
#
# COMPACT_ATOMS: atom_id res chain seq x y z
N MET A 1 -2.62 13.35 15.60
CA MET A 1 -2.40 13.38 14.14
C MET A 1 -3.52 12.61 13.45
N ASP A 2 -3.92 13.07 12.29
CA ASP A 2 -4.94 12.38 11.52
C ASP A 2 -4.45 11.02 11.03
N LYS A 3 -5.36 10.06 11.02
CA LYS A 3 -5.07 8.72 10.48
C LYS A 3 -5.01 8.76 8.97
N ALA A 4 -3.99 8.14 8.40
CA ALA A 4 -3.75 8.14 6.97
C ALA A 4 -3.43 6.75 6.43
N ILE A 5 -3.73 6.56 5.15
CA ILE A 5 -3.35 5.38 4.37
C ILE A 5 -2.52 5.87 3.19
N ILE A 6 -1.39 5.24 2.94
CA ILE A 6 -0.58 5.53 1.76
C ILE A 6 -1.09 4.67 0.60
N VAL A 7 -1.26 5.29 -0.57
CA VAL A 7 -1.59 4.57 -1.80
C VAL A 7 -0.49 4.85 -2.82
N ALA A 8 0.30 3.85 -3.13
CA ALA A 8 1.40 3.93 -4.08
C ALA A 8 1.03 3.18 -5.36
N ASP A 9 0.80 3.93 -6.43
CA ASP A 9 0.43 3.43 -7.75
C ASP A 9 0.70 4.55 -8.75
N ASP A 10 1.23 4.25 -9.92
CA ASP A 10 1.49 5.27 -10.93
C ASP A 10 0.22 5.73 -11.66
N SER A 11 -0.89 5.01 -11.52
CA SER A 11 -2.18 5.37 -12.11
C SER A 11 -2.92 6.37 -11.23
N MET A 12 -3.17 7.57 -11.76
CA MET A 12 -3.98 8.57 -11.08
C MET A 12 -5.42 8.08 -10.89
N ILE A 13 -5.94 7.33 -11.87
CA ILE A 13 -7.30 6.79 -11.81
C ILE A 13 -7.45 5.84 -10.62
N ILE A 14 -6.50 4.92 -10.44
CA ILE A 14 -6.51 3.98 -9.31
C ILE A 14 -6.42 4.72 -7.98
N LYS A 15 -5.50 5.68 -7.86
CA LYS A 15 -5.34 6.46 -6.64
C LYS A 15 -6.62 7.23 -6.29
N ASN A 16 -7.30 7.79 -7.29
CA ASN A 16 -8.55 8.52 -7.05
C ASN A 16 -9.70 7.60 -6.64
N ILE A 17 -9.79 6.40 -7.22
CA ILE A 17 -10.79 5.40 -6.83
C ILE A 17 -10.60 5.03 -5.36
N ILE A 18 -9.38 4.77 -4.96
CA ILE A 18 -9.06 4.39 -3.58
C ILE A 18 -9.33 5.54 -2.62
N GLU A 19 -8.92 6.76 -2.98
CA GLU A 19 -9.20 7.94 -2.17
C GLU A 19 -10.70 8.12 -1.93
N LYS A 20 -11.50 7.99 -2.98
CA LYS A 20 -12.95 8.12 -2.87
C LYS A 20 -13.55 7.06 -1.94
N ALA A 21 -13.00 5.86 -1.94
CA ALA A 21 -13.46 4.78 -1.07
C ALA A 21 -13.10 5.01 0.40
N LEU A 22 -12.00 5.69 0.69
CA LEU A 22 -11.43 5.78 2.04
C LEU A 22 -11.50 7.15 2.69
N ASN A 23 -11.81 8.23 1.95
CA ASN A 23 -11.65 9.60 2.44
C ASN A 23 -12.61 10.00 3.57
N ASP A 24 -13.64 9.21 3.84
CA ASP A 24 -14.52 9.45 4.97
C ASP A 24 -13.85 9.13 6.32
N GLU A 25 -12.88 8.21 6.32
CA GLU A 25 -12.24 7.73 7.53
C GLU A 25 -10.76 8.07 7.61
N TYR A 26 -10.10 8.21 6.46
CA TYR A 26 -8.65 8.37 6.39
C TYR A 26 -8.23 9.48 5.45
N VAL A 27 -7.13 10.15 5.78
CA VAL A 27 -6.39 10.94 4.80
C VAL A 27 -5.68 9.96 3.86
N VAL A 28 -5.82 10.14 2.56
CA VAL A 28 -5.16 9.29 1.58
C VAL A 28 -3.92 10.00 1.04
N LEU A 29 -2.75 9.45 1.34
CA LEU A 29 -1.46 9.99 0.91
C LEU A 29 -1.06 9.27 -0.38
N LYS A 30 -1.01 10.01 -1.47
CA LYS A 30 -0.73 9.45 -2.79
C LYS A 30 0.76 9.44 -3.08
N ALA A 31 1.22 8.37 -3.72
CA ALA A 31 2.59 8.22 -4.21
C ALA A 31 2.56 7.60 -5.60
N SER A 32 3.44 8.04 -6.48
CA SER A 32 3.51 7.55 -7.86
C SER A 32 4.69 6.61 -8.08
N ASN A 33 5.56 6.45 -7.07
CA ASN A 33 6.68 5.53 -7.08
C ASN A 33 7.08 5.18 -5.65
N GLY A 34 8.04 4.25 -5.52
CA GLY A 34 8.44 3.76 -4.20
C GLY A 34 9.11 4.82 -3.33
N ARG A 35 9.87 5.73 -3.92
CA ARG A 35 10.55 6.79 -3.17
C ARG A 35 9.55 7.74 -2.52
N GLU A 36 8.50 8.11 -3.25
CA GLU A 36 7.43 8.96 -2.70
C GLU A 36 6.70 8.25 -1.56
N ALA A 37 6.46 6.93 -1.71
CA ALA A 37 5.82 6.15 -0.65
C ALA A 37 6.65 6.16 0.63
N ILE A 38 7.96 5.92 0.53
CA ILE A 38 8.87 5.95 1.68
C ILE A 38 8.95 7.35 2.28
N LYS A 39 8.93 8.38 1.46
CA LYS A 39 8.95 9.77 1.95
C LYS A 39 7.77 10.06 2.88
N HIS A 40 6.57 9.59 2.54
CA HIS A 40 5.41 9.75 3.42
C HIS A 40 5.64 9.13 4.80
N ILE A 41 6.31 7.99 4.87
CA ILE A 41 6.62 7.32 6.14
C ILE A 41 7.65 8.12 6.95
N THR A 42 8.69 8.60 6.29
CA THR A 42 9.79 9.29 6.98
C THR A 42 9.44 10.70 7.42
N GLU A 43 8.48 11.35 6.77
CA GLU A 43 8.06 12.71 7.14
C GLU A 43 7.29 12.79 8.46
N LYS A 44 6.62 11.72 8.87
CA LYS A 44 5.90 11.61 10.16
C LYS A 44 4.84 12.70 10.38
N LYS A 45 4.16 13.11 9.33
CA LYS A 45 3.12 14.15 9.40
C LYS A 45 1.74 13.61 9.79
N TYR A 46 1.54 12.31 9.64
CA TYR A 46 0.26 11.65 9.88
C TYR A 46 0.45 10.37 10.66
N ASP A 47 -0.64 9.91 11.28
CA ASP A 47 -0.67 8.58 11.91
C ASP A 47 -0.98 7.54 10.83
N ILE A 48 0.07 7.02 10.20
CA ILE A 48 -0.06 6.12 9.05
C ILE A 48 -0.48 4.74 9.52
N GLN A 49 -1.62 4.28 9.01
CA GLN A 49 -2.21 2.99 9.38
C GLN A 49 -1.72 1.84 8.51
N GLY A 50 -1.26 2.13 7.31
CA GLY A 50 -0.76 1.12 6.39
C GLY A 50 -0.63 1.66 4.97
N MET A 51 -0.33 0.76 4.05
CA MET A 51 -0.06 1.11 2.67
C MET A 51 -0.71 0.12 1.69
N LEU A 52 -1.34 0.66 0.65
CA LEU A 52 -1.74 -0.10 -0.52
C LEU A 52 -0.66 0.16 -1.59
N LEU A 53 -0.01 -0.89 -2.05
CA LEU A 53 1.22 -0.78 -2.83
C LEU A 53 1.13 -1.56 -4.15
N ASP A 54 1.24 -0.86 -5.27
CA ASP A 54 1.41 -1.48 -6.58
C ASP A 54 2.87 -1.94 -6.74
N LEU A 55 3.07 -3.09 -7.37
CA LEU A 55 4.41 -3.61 -7.63
C LEU A 55 5.06 -2.97 -8.86
N ASN A 56 4.26 -2.56 -9.84
CA ASN A 56 4.75 -2.02 -11.11
C ASN A 56 4.61 -0.49 -11.15
N MET A 57 5.70 0.20 -10.82
CA MET A 57 5.77 1.66 -10.87
C MET A 57 7.08 2.09 -11.53
N PRO A 58 7.12 3.28 -12.17
CA PRO A 58 8.37 3.77 -12.77
C PRO A 58 9.38 4.16 -11.70
N GLU A 59 10.64 4.21 -12.09
CA GLU A 59 11.79 4.65 -11.28
C GLU A 59 12.08 3.72 -10.10
N SER A 60 11.20 3.70 -9.09
CA SER A 60 11.32 2.80 -7.93
C SER A 60 10.00 2.06 -7.75
N ASP A 61 10.04 0.74 -7.92
CA ASP A 61 8.84 -0.12 -7.91
C ASP A 61 8.44 -0.56 -6.50
N GLY A 62 7.41 -1.42 -6.43
CA GLY A 62 6.93 -1.94 -5.17
C GLY A 62 7.95 -2.79 -4.43
N PHE A 63 8.79 -3.53 -5.13
CA PHE A 63 9.82 -4.33 -4.48
C PHE A 63 10.89 -3.45 -3.81
N PHE A 64 11.15 -2.26 -4.33
CA PHE A 64 11.98 -1.26 -3.66
C PHE A 64 11.43 -0.94 -2.26
N VAL A 65 10.11 -0.73 -2.17
CA VAL A 65 9.44 -0.46 -0.90
C VAL A 65 9.50 -1.67 0.03
N LEU A 66 9.21 -2.86 -0.49
CA LEU A 66 9.23 -4.10 0.31
C LEU A 66 10.61 -4.37 0.88
N ASN A 67 11.67 -4.15 0.11
CA ASN A 67 13.04 -4.30 0.61
C ASN A 67 13.38 -3.27 1.68
N TYR A 68 12.94 -2.03 1.51
CA TYR A 68 13.12 -0.99 2.52
C TYR A 68 12.42 -1.38 3.83
N PHE A 69 11.19 -1.87 3.75
CA PHE A 69 10.43 -2.32 4.91
C PHE A 69 11.11 -3.50 5.61
N LYS A 70 11.60 -4.46 4.83
CA LYS A 70 12.31 -5.62 5.38
C LYS A 70 13.58 -5.17 6.10
N ASN A 71 14.37 -4.32 5.51
CA ASN A 71 15.65 -3.87 6.05
C ASN A 71 15.49 -2.99 7.31
N ASN A 72 14.32 -2.37 7.48
CA ASN A 72 14.04 -1.46 8.59
C ASN A 72 12.99 -2.00 9.56
N ASN A 73 12.56 -3.24 9.41
CA ASN A 73 11.57 -3.90 10.28
C ASN A 73 10.27 -3.12 10.41
N LEU A 74 9.70 -2.69 9.29
CA LEU A 74 8.53 -1.80 9.28
C LEU A 74 7.19 -2.49 9.06
N PHE A 75 7.17 -3.77 8.71
CA PHE A 75 5.92 -4.45 8.32
C PHE A 75 4.86 -4.50 9.43
N LYS A 76 5.28 -4.61 10.68
CA LYS A 76 4.32 -4.64 11.81
C LYS A 76 3.74 -3.26 12.10
N LYS A 77 4.57 -2.25 11.96
CA LYS A 77 4.17 -0.87 12.22
C LYS A 77 3.30 -0.30 11.10
N TYR A 78 3.63 -0.64 9.86
CA TYR A 78 2.92 -0.16 8.67
C TYR A 78 2.57 -1.36 7.78
N PRO A 79 1.45 -2.05 8.07
CA PRO A 79 1.08 -3.21 7.26
C PRO A 79 0.86 -2.83 5.80
N ILE A 80 1.23 -3.75 4.90
CA ILE A 80 1.13 -3.53 3.45
C ILE A 80 0.18 -4.55 2.83
N VAL A 81 -0.72 -4.05 1.99
CA VAL A 81 -1.50 -4.86 1.04
C VAL A 81 -1.00 -4.50 -0.36
N ILE A 82 -0.64 -5.52 -1.13
CA ILE A 82 -0.26 -5.33 -2.53
C ILE A 82 -1.52 -5.17 -3.37
N ILE A 83 -1.53 -4.18 -4.26
CA ILE A 83 -2.55 -4.06 -5.30
C ILE A 83 -1.86 -4.31 -6.64
N SER A 84 -2.38 -5.21 -7.46
CA SER A 84 -1.67 -5.59 -8.68
C SER A 84 -2.59 -6.02 -9.80
N GLY A 85 -2.23 -5.65 -11.04
CA GLY A 85 -2.81 -6.20 -12.25
C GLY A 85 -2.02 -7.40 -12.77
N ASP A 86 -0.87 -7.70 -12.17
CA ASP A 86 0.00 -8.81 -12.55
C ASP A 86 -0.26 -9.99 -11.61
N ASP A 87 -0.87 -11.05 -12.13
CA ASP A 87 -1.21 -12.25 -11.38
C ASP A 87 -0.33 -13.45 -11.74
N THR A 88 0.84 -13.22 -12.32
CA THR A 88 1.77 -14.32 -12.61
C THR A 88 2.21 -14.98 -11.31
N SER A 89 2.38 -16.31 -11.36
CA SER A 89 2.83 -17.08 -10.20
C SER A 89 4.17 -16.59 -9.66
N GLU A 90 5.07 -16.17 -10.55
CA GLU A 90 6.39 -15.66 -10.15
C GLU A 90 6.27 -14.40 -9.31
N THR A 91 5.49 -13.42 -9.77
CA THR A 91 5.29 -12.17 -9.06
C THR A 91 4.59 -12.39 -7.71
N ILE A 92 3.54 -13.20 -7.70
CA ILE A 92 2.79 -13.53 -6.48
C ILE A 92 3.71 -14.21 -5.46
N ASN A 93 4.44 -15.22 -5.89
CA ASN A 93 5.36 -15.96 -4.99
C ASN A 93 6.44 -15.05 -4.42
N LYS A 94 7.01 -14.18 -5.25
CA LYS A 94 8.02 -13.22 -4.79
C LYS A 94 7.46 -12.26 -3.76
N ALA A 95 6.27 -11.70 -4.00
CA ALA A 95 5.63 -10.76 -3.08
C ALA A 95 5.37 -11.41 -1.71
N PHE A 96 4.90 -12.65 -1.70
CA PHE A 96 4.60 -13.37 -0.45
C PHE A 96 5.84 -13.86 0.30
N THR A 97 7.05 -13.65 -0.22
CA THR A 97 8.27 -13.86 0.59
C THR A 97 8.49 -12.73 1.60
N TYR A 98 7.79 -11.61 1.44
CA TYR A 98 7.80 -10.51 2.40
C TYR A 98 6.60 -10.63 3.35
N ASP A 99 6.65 -9.93 4.48
CA ASP A 99 5.59 -9.94 5.50
C ASP A 99 4.41 -9.04 5.12
N ILE A 100 3.90 -9.17 3.91
CA ILE A 100 2.69 -8.45 3.48
C ILE A 100 1.45 -9.10 4.08
N VAL A 101 0.38 -8.30 4.21
CA VAL A 101 -0.90 -8.79 4.73
C VAL A 101 -1.59 -9.67 3.69
N ASP A 102 -1.72 -9.17 2.47
CA ASP A 102 -2.42 -9.86 1.40
C ASP A 102 -2.19 -9.13 0.08
N MET A 103 -2.83 -9.65 -0.97
CA MET A 103 -2.79 -9.06 -2.31
C MET A 103 -4.21 -8.87 -2.82
N LEU A 104 -4.49 -7.70 -3.39
CA LEU A 104 -5.77 -7.37 -4.00
C LEU A 104 -5.57 -7.17 -5.51
N ASN A 105 -6.26 -7.99 -6.31
CA ASN A 105 -6.12 -7.95 -7.76
C ASN A 105 -6.95 -6.81 -8.37
N LYS A 106 -6.39 -6.15 -9.37
CA LYS A 106 -7.12 -5.20 -10.21
C LYS A 106 -7.93 -5.97 -11.27
N PRO A 107 -9.15 -5.56 -11.60
CA PRO A 107 -9.89 -4.45 -11.00
C PRO A 107 -10.53 -4.85 -9.67
N PHE A 108 -10.74 -3.88 -8.80
CA PHE A 108 -11.35 -4.08 -7.49
C PHE A 108 -12.48 -3.07 -7.26
N SER A 109 -13.41 -3.44 -6.37
CA SER A 109 -14.52 -2.55 -5.98
C SER A 109 -14.16 -1.71 -4.78
N SER A 110 -14.97 -0.68 -4.52
CA SER A 110 -14.87 0.13 -3.30
C SER A 110 -14.98 -0.75 -2.04
N ASP A 111 -15.88 -1.74 -2.04
CA ASP A 111 -16.06 -2.65 -0.91
C ASP A 111 -14.83 -3.55 -0.71
N ASN A 112 -14.21 -4.02 -1.79
CA ASN A 112 -12.96 -4.77 -1.70
C ASN A 112 -11.87 -3.95 -1.00
N ILE A 113 -11.76 -2.67 -1.35
CA ILE A 113 -10.76 -1.77 -0.74
C ILE A 113 -11.05 -1.58 0.74
N LYS A 114 -12.30 -1.27 1.10
CA LYS A 114 -12.68 -1.06 2.50
C LYS A 114 -12.45 -2.29 3.36
N ASN A 115 -12.86 -3.46 2.87
CA ASN A 115 -12.69 -4.72 3.60
C ASN A 115 -11.20 -5.05 3.80
N MET A 116 -10.40 -4.83 2.77
CA MET A 116 -8.96 -5.12 2.85
C MET A 116 -8.25 -4.16 3.80
N VAL A 117 -8.62 -2.88 3.81
CA VAL A 117 -8.07 -1.89 4.74
C VAL A 117 -8.45 -2.24 6.18
N ASN A 118 -9.69 -2.62 6.42
CA ASN A 118 -10.12 -3.04 7.76
C ASN A 118 -9.31 -4.24 8.26
N ARG A 119 -9.08 -5.23 7.39
CA ARG A 119 -8.25 -6.39 7.72
C ARG A 119 -6.81 -5.97 8.00
N MET A 120 -6.26 -5.12 7.17
CA MET A 120 -4.88 -4.61 7.31
C MET A 120 -4.68 -3.92 8.66
N ILE A 121 -5.61 -3.05 9.03
CA ILE A 121 -5.53 -2.30 10.29
C ILE A 121 -5.68 -3.22 11.50
N SER A 122 -6.52 -4.26 11.41
CA SER A 122 -6.71 -5.22 12.50
C SER A 122 -5.41 -5.98 12.85
N LEU A 123 -4.46 -6.04 11.92
CA LEU A 123 -3.18 -6.72 12.08
C LEU A 123 -2.03 -5.77 12.47
N LYS A 124 -2.32 -4.50 12.61
CA LYS A 124 -1.29 -3.50 12.96
C LYS A 124 -0.97 -3.58 14.45
N ASP A 125 0.31 -3.51 14.76
CA ASP A 125 0.79 -3.41 16.14
C ASP A 125 0.60 -2.01 16.74
#